data_85e8e901b92e4f662464772256b6c3ba
#
_entry.id   85e8e901b92e4f662464772256b6c3ba
#
_cell.length_a   1.000
_cell.length_b   1.000
_cell.length_c   1.000
_cell.angle_alpha   90.00
_cell.angle_beta   90.00
_cell.angle_gamma   90.00
#
_symmetry.space_group_name_H-M   'P 1'
#
loop_
_entity.id
_entity.type
_entity.pdbx_description
1 polymer ?
#
loop_
_entity_poly.entity_id
_entity_poly.type
_entity_poly.pdbx_seq_one_letter_code
_entity_poly.pdbx_strand_id
1 'polypeptide(L)'
;DFGDIYIVKRGDSLYSISLLYDVNYKNIAKWNGIKKPYKISAGDKILIKSKKFRVNNVRKKSSVSFSSNIKWIRPHGGKTSKDFSYSDIGKKGIDISGKLGDEIYSASDGLVVYTGNGIKGYGNLIIIKHNDSFLTAYAHTREILVNEKSLVKKGQVIATLGDTDSIKPVLHFQIRKNGKSVDPEKYLP
;
A
#
# COMPACT_ATOMS: atom_id res chain seq x y z
N ASP A 1 -16.52 -22.95 3.66
CA ASP A 1 -16.06 -21.71 3.04
C ASP A 1 -14.60 -21.87 2.62
N PHE A 2 -14.38 -22.28 1.39
CA PHE A 2 -13.04 -22.36 0.79
C PHE A 2 -12.59 -20.94 0.45
N GLY A 3 -11.48 -20.49 1.04
CA GLY A 3 -10.86 -19.23 0.64
C GLY A 3 -10.22 -19.38 -0.74
N ASP A 4 -10.07 -18.26 -1.45
CA ASP A 4 -9.38 -18.24 -2.74
C ASP A 4 -7.90 -18.57 -2.55
N ILE A 5 -7.33 -19.37 -3.44
CA ILE A 5 -5.90 -19.63 -3.48
C ILE A 5 -5.27 -18.69 -4.53
N TYR A 6 -4.34 -17.87 -4.06
CA TYR A 6 -3.52 -17.04 -4.93
C TYR A 6 -2.18 -17.72 -5.19
N ILE A 7 -1.77 -17.79 -6.45
CA ILE A 7 -0.43 -18.27 -6.82
C ILE A 7 0.48 -17.06 -6.92
N VAL A 8 1.52 -17.04 -6.07
CA VAL A 8 2.49 -15.94 -6.00
C VAL A 8 3.22 -15.81 -7.34
N LYS A 9 3.28 -14.59 -7.86
CA LYS A 9 4.00 -14.25 -9.08
C LYS A 9 5.36 -13.65 -8.73
N ARG A 10 6.27 -13.63 -9.71
CA ARG A 10 7.56 -12.95 -9.56
C ARG A 10 7.35 -11.47 -9.25
N GLY A 11 8.00 -10.97 -8.20
CA GLY A 11 7.85 -9.58 -7.75
C GLY A 11 6.74 -9.35 -6.73
N ASP A 12 5.93 -10.36 -6.40
CA ASP A 12 4.93 -10.24 -5.34
C ASP A 12 5.56 -10.19 -3.95
N SER A 13 4.86 -9.51 -3.06
CA SER A 13 5.07 -9.54 -1.62
C SER A 13 3.74 -9.76 -0.90
N LEU A 14 3.75 -10.14 0.38
CA LEU A 14 2.49 -10.20 1.15
C LEU A 14 1.80 -8.84 1.23
N TYR A 15 2.55 -7.74 1.15
CA TYR A 15 1.99 -6.38 1.14
C TYR A 15 1.26 -6.10 -0.17
N SER A 16 1.85 -6.45 -1.34
CA SER A 16 1.21 -6.27 -2.63
C SER A 16 -0.04 -7.14 -2.76
N ILE A 17 0.02 -8.40 -2.33
CA ILE A 17 -1.15 -9.30 -2.30
C ILE A 17 -2.24 -8.75 -1.36
N SER A 18 -1.86 -8.20 -0.20
CA SER A 18 -2.81 -7.59 0.74
C SER A 18 -3.54 -6.39 0.15
N LEU A 19 -2.86 -5.61 -0.69
CA LEU A 19 -3.44 -4.49 -1.42
C LEU A 19 -4.48 -5.00 -2.44
N LEU A 20 -4.11 -6.00 -3.23
CA LEU A 20 -4.95 -6.58 -4.28
C LEU A 20 -6.28 -7.11 -3.73
N TYR A 21 -6.24 -7.79 -2.58
CA TYR A 21 -7.41 -8.45 -1.99
C TYR A 21 -8.09 -7.65 -0.87
N ASP A 22 -7.63 -6.43 -0.58
CA ASP A 22 -8.18 -5.59 0.51
C ASP A 22 -8.19 -6.33 1.88
N VAL A 23 -7.14 -7.08 2.15
CA VAL A 23 -6.98 -7.91 3.35
C VAL A 23 -5.69 -7.52 4.08
N ASN A 24 -5.69 -7.57 5.41
CA ASN A 24 -4.49 -7.30 6.19
C ASN A 24 -3.41 -8.37 5.91
N TYR A 25 -2.20 -7.95 5.52
CA TYR A 25 -1.08 -8.85 5.25
C TYR A 25 -0.75 -9.77 6.44
N LYS A 26 -0.96 -9.31 7.68
CA LYS A 26 -0.77 -10.12 8.89
C LYS A 26 -1.78 -11.27 8.97
N ASN A 27 -3.01 -11.06 8.47
CA ASN A 27 -4.02 -12.12 8.41
C ASN A 27 -3.63 -13.14 7.35
N ILE A 28 -3.18 -12.70 6.17
CA ILE A 28 -2.67 -13.58 5.13
C ILE A 28 -1.51 -14.42 5.70
N ALA A 29 -0.54 -13.78 6.34
CA ALA A 29 0.59 -14.47 6.97
C ALA A 29 0.13 -15.53 7.98
N LYS A 30 -0.83 -15.18 8.86
CA LYS A 30 -1.37 -16.08 9.88
C LYS A 30 -2.09 -17.28 9.28
N TRP A 31 -2.91 -17.08 8.24
CA TRP A 31 -3.65 -18.17 7.59
C TRP A 31 -2.75 -19.18 6.88
N ASN A 32 -1.56 -18.73 6.46
CA ASN A 32 -0.59 -19.53 5.73
C ASN A 32 0.64 -19.93 6.56
N GLY A 33 0.66 -19.66 7.87
CA GLY A 33 1.80 -19.99 8.73
C GLY A 33 3.09 -19.22 8.40
N ILE A 34 2.99 -18.10 7.66
CA ILE A 34 4.15 -17.32 7.21
C ILE A 34 4.64 -16.42 8.35
N LYS A 35 5.89 -16.65 8.78
CA LYS A 35 6.54 -15.86 9.85
C LYS A 35 7.29 -14.65 9.26
N LYS A 36 7.59 -13.65 10.13
CA LYS A 36 8.50 -12.56 9.77
C LYS A 36 9.84 -13.13 9.30
N PRO A 37 10.47 -12.54 8.30
CA PRO A 37 10.16 -11.31 7.58
C PRO A 37 9.13 -11.43 6.44
N TYR A 38 8.19 -12.37 6.49
CA TYR A 38 7.08 -12.57 5.55
C TYR A 38 7.55 -12.90 4.11
N LYS A 39 8.61 -13.70 4.00
CA LYS A 39 9.12 -14.16 2.70
C LYS A 39 8.12 -15.10 2.03
N ILE A 40 7.90 -14.86 0.75
CA ILE A 40 7.16 -15.72 -0.18
C ILE A 40 7.95 -15.84 -1.47
N SER A 41 7.72 -16.89 -2.22
CA SER A 41 8.40 -17.19 -3.47
C SER A 41 7.40 -17.36 -4.61
N ALA A 42 7.80 -17.02 -5.83
CA ALA A 42 6.97 -17.27 -7.00
C ALA A 42 6.60 -18.77 -7.08
N GLY A 43 5.32 -19.04 -7.29
CA GLY A 43 4.74 -20.39 -7.28
C GLY A 43 4.14 -20.82 -5.95
N ASP A 44 4.40 -20.12 -4.84
CA ASP A 44 3.76 -20.41 -3.56
C ASP A 44 2.24 -20.26 -3.67
N LYS A 45 1.50 -21.16 -3.02
CA LYS A 45 0.05 -21.10 -2.92
C LYS A 45 -0.35 -20.40 -1.64
N ILE A 46 -0.94 -19.22 -1.74
CA ILE A 46 -1.36 -18.39 -0.61
C ILE A 46 -2.88 -18.44 -0.46
N LEU A 47 -3.34 -18.93 0.68
CA LEU A 47 -4.75 -18.94 1.04
C LEU A 47 -5.18 -17.51 1.40
N ILE A 48 -6.16 -16.99 0.67
CA ILE A 48 -6.81 -15.70 0.91
C ILE A 48 -8.23 -15.97 1.42
N LYS A 49 -8.51 -15.66 2.68
CA LYS A 49 -9.86 -15.79 3.23
C LYS A 49 -10.60 -14.45 3.07
N SER A 50 -11.61 -14.41 2.19
CA SER A 50 -12.47 -13.25 2.06
C SER A 50 -13.49 -13.20 3.21
N LYS A 51 -13.59 -12.04 3.82
CA LYS A 51 -14.64 -11.56 4.74
C LYS A 51 -15.50 -12.60 5.49
N LYS A 52 -15.03 -13.13 6.62
CA LYS A 52 -15.85 -13.46 7.81
C LYS A 52 -14.98 -14.02 8.95
N PHE A 53 -13.94 -13.30 9.37
CA PHE A 53 -13.25 -13.66 10.62
C PHE A 53 -13.24 -12.47 11.58
N ARG A 54 -13.95 -12.62 12.70
CA ARG A 54 -13.75 -11.78 13.90
C ARG A 54 -12.35 -12.10 14.44
N VAL A 55 -11.44 -11.17 14.33
CA VAL A 55 -10.09 -11.31 14.89
C VAL A 55 -10.14 -10.88 16.35
N ASN A 56 -10.02 -11.85 17.24
CA ASN A 56 -9.65 -11.56 18.63
C ASN A 56 -8.22 -11.01 18.65
N ASN A 57 -8.07 -9.81 19.20
CA ASN A 57 -6.81 -9.09 19.32
C ASN A 57 -5.82 -9.86 20.19
N VAL A 58 -4.77 -10.39 19.58
CA VAL A 58 -3.55 -10.77 20.30
C VAL A 58 -2.47 -9.73 19.99
N ARG A 59 -2.22 -8.84 20.95
CA ARG A 59 -1.10 -7.91 20.92
C ARG A 59 0.21 -8.72 21.04
N LYS A 60 1.02 -8.72 19.99
CA LYS A 60 2.45 -9.05 20.08
C LYS A 60 3.27 -7.85 19.63
N LYS A 61 4.12 -7.35 20.52
CA LYS A 61 5.10 -6.29 20.28
C LYS A 61 6.05 -6.69 19.16
N SER A 62 6.18 -5.86 18.14
CA SER A 62 7.25 -5.94 17.15
C SER A 62 8.10 -4.67 17.20
N SER A 63 9.38 -4.87 17.16
CA SER A 63 10.48 -3.99 17.55
C SER A 63 10.96 -2.96 16.50
N VAL A 64 10.05 -2.34 15.78
CA VAL A 64 10.29 -1.02 15.18
C VAL A 64 9.16 -0.16 15.69
N SER A 65 9.46 0.68 16.67
CA SER A 65 8.49 1.57 17.30
C SER A 65 8.31 2.79 16.40
N PHE A 66 7.42 2.72 15.43
CA PHE A 66 6.88 3.92 14.80
C PHE A 66 5.85 4.54 15.75
N SER A 67 5.81 5.89 15.80
CA SER A 67 4.87 6.65 16.64
C SER A 67 3.44 6.15 16.48
N SER A 68 2.71 6.06 17.59
CA SER A 68 1.26 5.80 17.59
C SER A 68 0.46 6.94 16.96
N ASN A 69 1.05 8.15 16.93
CA ASN A 69 0.45 9.34 16.33
C ASN A 69 1.18 9.69 15.03
N ILE A 70 0.59 9.31 13.90
CA ILE A 70 1.15 9.59 12.57
C ILE A 70 0.80 11.02 12.19
N LYS A 71 1.84 11.82 11.85
CA LYS A 71 1.66 13.15 11.29
C LYS A 71 1.66 13.04 9.77
N TRP A 72 0.51 13.25 9.17
CA TRP A 72 0.32 13.16 7.73
C TRP A 72 0.59 14.47 7.02
N ILE A 73 1.06 14.38 5.76
CA ILE A 73 1.06 15.47 4.78
C ILE A 73 0.47 14.97 3.47
N ARG A 74 0.02 15.89 2.62
CA ARG A 74 -0.37 15.53 1.25
C ARG A 74 0.86 15.05 0.48
N PRO A 75 0.75 13.92 -0.24
CA PRO A 75 1.89 13.36 -0.99
C PRO A 75 2.21 14.14 -2.27
N HIS A 76 1.31 15.02 -2.73
CA HIS A 76 1.46 15.90 -3.88
C HIS A 76 0.56 17.12 -3.71
N GLY A 77 1.00 18.28 -4.22
CA GLY A 77 0.28 19.57 -4.08
C GLY A 77 -0.90 19.77 -5.02
N GLY A 78 -1.19 18.82 -5.90
CA GLY A 78 -2.29 18.89 -6.86
C GLY A 78 -3.67 18.77 -6.21
N LYS A 79 -4.70 19.09 -7.00
CA LYS A 79 -6.10 18.93 -6.56
C LYS A 79 -6.52 17.45 -6.64
N THR A 80 -7.34 17.03 -5.70
CA THR A 80 -8.03 15.74 -5.80
C THR A 80 -8.96 15.76 -7.00
N SER A 81 -8.72 14.88 -7.97
CA SER A 81 -9.49 14.77 -9.21
C SER A 81 -10.47 13.61 -9.20
N LYS A 82 -10.29 12.68 -8.27
CA LYS A 82 -11.23 11.58 -7.98
C LYS A 82 -11.25 11.35 -6.48
N ASP A 83 -12.44 11.42 -5.92
CA ASP A 83 -12.67 11.19 -4.49
C ASP A 83 -12.58 9.70 -4.14
N PHE A 84 -12.42 9.44 -2.85
CA PHE A 84 -12.43 8.10 -2.29
C PHE A 84 -13.78 7.40 -2.55
N SER A 85 -13.74 6.16 -2.98
CA SER A 85 -14.93 5.32 -3.18
C SER A 85 -14.77 3.95 -2.53
N TYR A 86 -15.78 3.53 -1.78
CA TYR A 86 -15.86 2.16 -1.25
C TYR A 86 -16.32 1.13 -2.29
N SER A 87 -16.91 1.56 -3.41
CA SER A 87 -17.49 0.70 -4.44
C SER A 87 -16.48 0.23 -5.47
N ASP A 88 -15.39 0.95 -5.68
CA ASP A 88 -14.35 0.57 -6.64
C ASP A 88 -13.53 -0.60 -6.12
N ILE A 89 -13.83 -1.78 -6.63
CA ILE A 89 -13.10 -3.01 -6.31
C ILE A 89 -11.66 -2.88 -6.83
N GLY A 90 -10.69 -2.87 -5.89
CA GLY A 90 -9.25 -2.87 -6.19
C GLY A 90 -8.58 -1.48 -6.24
N LYS A 91 -9.33 -0.38 -6.35
CA LYS A 91 -8.77 0.99 -6.40
C LYS A 91 -9.43 1.92 -5.39
N LYS A 92 -9.30 1.59 -4.11
CA LYS A 92 -9.88 2.39 -3.03
C LYS A 92 -8.88 3.44 -2.54
N GLY A 93 -8.95 4.64 -3.08
CA GLY A 93 -8.09 5.77 -2.77
C GLY A 93 -8.58 7.04 -3.40
N ILE A 94 -7.75 8.06 -3.40
CA ILE A 94 -7.96 9.32 -4.11
C ILE A 94 -7.01 9.43 -5.28
N ASP A 95 -7.43 10.11 -6.34
CA ASP A 95 -6.55 10.49 -7.44
C ASP A 95 -6.20 11.98 -7.33
N ILE A 96 -4.92 12.27 -7.30
CA ILE A 96 -4.38 13.65 -7.22
C ILE A 96 -3.78 14.00 -8.57
N SER A 97 -4.31 15.05 -9.19
CA SER A 97 -3.83 15.53 -10.49
C SER A 97 -2.50 16.27 -10.37
N GLY A 98 -1.67 16.18 -11.39
CA GLY A 98 -0.40 16.89 -11.48
C GLY A 98 0.18 16.80 -12.88
N LYS A 99 1.40 17.32 -13.05
CA LYS A 99 2.15 17.25 -14.29
C LYS A 99 3.08 16.04 -14.27
N LEU A 100 3.33 15.49 -15.44
CA LEU A 100 4.30 14.41 -15.60
C LEU A 100 5.68 14.87 -15.07
N GLY A 101 6.24 14.09 -14.13
CA GLY A 101 7.54 14.39 -13.52
C GLY A 101 7.48 15.22 -12.22
N ASP A 102 6.30 15.71 -11.80
CA ASP A 102 6.15 16.37 -10.51
C ASP A 102 6.60 15.45 -9.35
N GLU A 103 7.17 16.02 -8.30
CA GLU A 103 7.65 15.25 -7.15
C GLU A 103 6.49 14.67 -6.32
N ILE A 104 6.65 13.41 -5.93
CA ILE A 104 5.75 12.72 -5.00
C ILE A 104 6.50 12.51 -3.68
N TYR A 105 5.85 12.90 -2.59
CA TYR A 105 6.44 12.88 -1.25
C TYR A 105 5.85 11.75 -0.41
N SER A 106 6.68 11.20 0.49
CA SER A 106 6.17 10.29 1.53
C SER A 106 5.22 11.05 2.46
N ALA A 107 4.00 10.57 2.59
CA ALA A 107 2.96 11.21 3.40
C ALA A 107 3.28 11.19 4.91
N SER A 108 4.17 10.31 5.37
CA SER A 108 4.69 10.24 6.74
C SER A 108 5.98 9.42 6.79
N ASP A 109 6.65 9.41 7.96
CA ASP A 109 7.80 8.52 8.21
C ASP A 109 7.40 7.05 8.01
N GLY A 110 8.28 6.22 7.44
CA GLY A 110 7.96 4.82 7.25
C GLY A 110 9.09 3.98 6.65
N LEU A 111 8.76 2.72 6.43
CA LEU A 111 9.61 1.72 5.78
C LEU A 111 8.99 1.37 4.43
N VAL A 112 9.75 1.49 3.36
CA VAL A 112 9.35 1.00 2.03
C VAL A 112 9.28 -0.53 2.06
N VAL A 113 8.10 -1.08 1.82
CA VAL A 113 7.84 -2.54 1.91
C VAL A 113 7.52 -3.17 0.57
N TYR A 114 7.35 -2.36 -0.46
CA TYR A 114 7.16 -2.80 -1.84
C TYR A 114 7.52 -1.68 -2.81
N THR A 115 8.22 -2.02 -3.90
CA THR A 115 8.39 -1.20 -5.09
C THR A 115 8.27 -2.10 -6.32
N GLY A 116 7.49 -1.72 -7.32
CA GLY A 116 7.35 -2.51 -8.53
C GLY A 116 6.09 -2.20 -9.34
N ASN A 117 5.90 -2.94 -10.42
CA ASN A 117 4.78 -2.80 -11.35
C ASN A 117 3.99 -4.11 -11.55
N GLY A 118 4.17 -5.07 -10.65
CA GLY A 118 3.55 -6.41 -10.75
C GLY A 118 2.03 -6.43 -10.53
N ILE A 119 1.43 -5.36 -10.01
CA ILE A 119 0.00 -5.30 -9.71
C ILE A 119 -0.74 -4.58 -10.83
N LYS A 120 -1.52 -5.35 -11.59
CA LYS A 120 -2.34 -4.80 -12.70
C LYS A 120 -3.22 -3.66 -12.21
N GLY A 121 -3.22 -2.55 -12.95
CA GLY A 121 -4.03 -1.38 -12.69
C GLY A 121 -3.43 -0.39 -11.68
N TYR A 122 -2.19 -0.63 -11.20
CA TYR A 122 -1.47 0.33 -10.35
C TYR A 122 -0.24 0.94 -11.04
N GLY A 123 0.20 0.37 -12.17
CA GLY A 123 1.44 0.79 -12.80
C GLY A 123 2.62 0.66 -11.84
N ASN A 124 3.55 1.60 -11.89
CA ASN A 124 4.64 1.68 -10.91
C ASN A 124 4.07 2.08 -9.55
N LEU A 125 4.32 1.25 -8.56
CA LEU A 125 3.70 1.31 -7.23
C LEU A 125 4.76 1.28 -6.14
N ILE A 126 4.60 2.16 -5.14
CA ILE A 126 5.33 2.13 -3.87
C ILE A 126 4.35 1.85 -2.76
N ILE A 127 4.70 0.95 -1.82
CA ILE A 127 3.96 0.78 -0.56
C ILE A 127 4.89 1.10 0.60
N ILE A 128 4.44 2.00 1.49
CA ILE A 128 5.18 2.39 2.69
C ILE A 128 4.40 1.94 3.92
N LYS A 129 5.10 1.25 4.83
CA LYS A 129 4.58 0.88 6.14
C LYS A 129 4.99 1.95 7.15
N HIS A 130 3.99 2.62 7.75
CA HIS A 130 4.19 3.66 8.76
C HIS A 130 4.21 3.10 10.18
N ASN A 131 3.36 2.12 10.45
CA ASN A 131 3.35 1.36 11.70
C ASN A 131 2.62 0.02 11.50
N ASP A 132 2.25 -0.64 12.60
CA ASP A 132 1.56 -1.93 12.53
C ASP A 132 0.13 -1.86 12.00
N SER A 133 -0.46 -0.68 11.96
CA SER A 133 -1.84 -0.45 11.53
C SER A 133 -1.94 0.26 10.19
N PHE A 134 -0.96 1.10 9.81
CA PHE A 134 -1.07 1.96 8.65
C PHE A 134 -0.04 1.66 7.56
N LEU A 135 -0.56 1.59 6.32
CA LEU A 135 0.21 1.57 5.08
C LEU A 135 -0.29 2.71 4.19
N THR A 136 0.60 3.22 3.32
CA THR A 136 0.22 4.04 2.18
C THR A 136 0.66 3.40 0.88
N ALA A 137 -0.07 3.66 -0.20
CA ALA A 137 0.27 3.23 -1.55
C ALA A 137 0.27 4.43 -2.49
N TYR A 138 1.28 4.48 -3.36
CA TYR A 138 1.52 5.53 -4.35
C TYR A 138 1.64 4.86 -5.70
N ALA A 139 0.63 5.01 -6.55
CA ALA A 139 0.53 4.32 -7.83
C ALA A 139 0.58 5.27 -9.03
N HIS A 140 0.77 4.70 -10.22
CA HIS A 140 0.95 5.39 -11.50
C HIS A 140 2.21 6.27 -11.56
N THR A 141 3.19 6.02 -10.68
CA THR A 141 4.43 6.80 -10.64
C THR A 141 5.25 6.58 -11.93
N ARG A 142 6.02 7.60 -12.32
CA ARG A 142 6.94 7.51 -13.48
C ARG A 142 8.25 6.85 -13.05
N GLU A 143 8.96 7.47 -12.13
CA GLU A 143 10.22 6.99 -11.60
C GLU A 143 10.10 6.74 -10.11
N ILE A 144 10.60 5.59 -9.66
CA ILE A 144 10.69 5.24 -8.25
C ILE A 144 12.09 5.60 -7.76
N LEU A 145 12.20 6.49 -6.77
CA LEU A 145 13.47 7.03 -6.26
C LEU A 145 13.91 6.39 -4.95
N VAL A 146 13.19 5.38 -4.48
CA VAL A 146 13.49 4.65 -3.24
C VAL A 146 13.49 3.15 -3.48
N ASN A 147 14.21 2.42 -2.64
CA ASN A 147 14.29 0.96 -2.71
C ASN A 147 13.49 0.31 -1.58
N GLU A 148 13.08 -0.94 -1.79
CA GLU A 148 12.53 -1.75 -0.70
C GLU A 148 13.49 -1.80 0.48
N LYS A 149 12.95 -1.84 1.69
CA LYS A 149 13.65 -1.81 2.98
C LYS A 149 14.31 -0.47 3.34
N SER A 150 14.18 0.57 2.49
CA SER A 150 14.62 1.92 2.84
C SER A 150 13.68 2.55 3.86
N LEU A 151 14.26 3.25 4.84
CA LEU A 151 13.52 4.15 5.72
C LEU A 151 13.34 5.48 4.99
N VAL A 152 12.14 6.02 5.04
CA VAL A 152 11.80 7.32 4.46
C VAL A 152 11.22 8.23 5.53
N LYS A 153 11.46 9.53 5.36
CA LYS A 153 10.93 10.59 6.21
C LYS A 153 9.70 11.23 5.59
N LYS A 154 8.81 11.73 6.43
CA LYS A 154 7.71 12.58 6.01
C LYS A 154 8.24 13.74 5.15
N GLY A 155 7.66 13.94 3.95
CA GLY A 155 8.07 14.97 3.01
C GLY A 155 9.32 14.63 2.19
N GLN A 156 9.91 13.45 2.36
CA GLN A 156 10.97 12.98 1.47
C GLN A 156 10.40 12.66 0.09
N VAL A 157 11.07 13.10 -0.98
CA VAL A 157 10.76 12.70 -2.35
C VAL A 157 11.00 11.21 -2.50
N ILE A 158 9.99 10.49 -2.98
CA ILE A 158 10.02 9.02 -3.15
C ILE A 158 9.81 8.56 -4.58
N ALA A 159 9.21 9.42 -5.41
CA ALA A 159 8.92 9.12 -6.81
C ALA A 159 8.65 10.41 -7.57
N THR A 160 8.47 10.27 -8.89
CA THR A 160 7.90 11.32 -9.74
C THR A 160 6.53 10.89 -10.27
N LEU A 161 5.64 11.87 -10.45
CA LEU A 161 4.29 11.67 -10.95
C LEU A 161 4.33 11.17 -12.40
N GLY A 162 3.55 10.15 -12.67
CA GLY A 162 3.50 9.48 -13.95
C GLY A 162 2.09 9.19 -14.44
N ASP A 163 2.05 8.38 -15.48
CA ASP A 163 0.84 7.88 -16.13
C ASP A 163 0.93 6.37 -16.37
N THR A 164 1.83 5.67 -15.67
CA THR A 164 2.00 4.22 -15.84
C THR A 164 0.70 3.48 -15.49
N ASP A 165 0.19 2.70 -16.45
CA ASP A 165 -1.12 2.01 -16.37
C ASP A 165 -2.31 2.97 -16.06
N SER A 166 -2.20 4.24 -16.52
CA SER A 166 -3.22 5.28 -16.42
C SER A 166 -3.35 6.03 -17.74
N ILE A 167 -4.52 6.63 -18.01
CA ILE A 167 -4.80 7.38 -19.26
C ILE A 167 -4.13 8.78 -19.24
N LYS A 168 -3.87 9.31 -18.05
CA LYS A 168 -3.32 10.67 -17.87
C LYS A 168 -2.40 10.70 -16.64
N PRO A 169 -1.50 11.70 -16.56
CA PRO A 169 -0.69 11.88 -15.37
C PRO A 169 -1.54 12.08 -14.13
N VAL A 170 -1.34 11.21 -13.12
CA VAL A 170 -2.11 11.19 -11.88
C VAL A 170 -1.37 10.39 -10.82
N LEU A 171 -1.44 10.84 -9.57
CA LEU A 171 -1.06 10.03 -8.42
C LEU A 171 -2.32 9.36 -7.86
N HIS A 172 -2.42 8.03 -7.95
CA HIS A 172 -3.41 7.30 -7.16
C HIS A 172 -2.84 7.02 -5.78
N PHE A 173 -3.45 7.61 -4.75
CA PHE A 173 -2.98 7.54 -3.37
C PHE A 173 -3.98 6.82 -2.48
N GLN A 174 -3.47 5.89 -1.67
CA GLN A 174 -4.28 5.16 -0.68
C GLN A 174 -3.67 5.29 0.71
N ILE A 175 -4.55 5.42 1.71
CA ILE A 175 -4.25 5.12 3.11
C ILE A 175 -4.99 3.85 3.49
N ARG A 176 -4.28 2.92 4.12
CA ARG A 176 -4.85 1.65 4.58
C ARG A 176 -4.66 1.51 6.08
N LYS A 177 -5.76 1.29 6.79
CA LYS A 177 -5.78 1.05 8.24
C LYS A 177 -6.20 -0.38 8.54
N ASN A 178 -5.34 -1.15 9.20
CA ASN A 178 -5.56 -2.56 9.51
C ASN A 178 -5.92 -3.41 8.26
N GLY A 179 -5.27 -3.08 7.12
CA GLY A 179 -5.42 -3.77 5.85
C GLY A 179 -6.61 -3.32 5.00
N LYS A 180 -7.48 -2.45 5.49
CA LYS A 180 -8.61 -1.87 4.73
C LYS A 180 -8.28 -0.47 4.25
N SER A 181 -8.68 -0.14 3.03
CA SER A 181 -8.63 1.22 2.54
C SER A 181 -9.55 2.11 3.37
N VAL A 182 -9.08 3.30 3.69
CA VAL A 182 -9.82 4.35 4.37
C VAL A 182 -9.71 5.61 3.55
N ASP A 183 -10.70 6.50 3.70
CA ASP A 183 -10.73 7.78 3.01
C ASP A 183 -9.50 8.63 3.38
N PRO A 184 -8.57 8.90 2.44
CA PRO A 184 -7.35 9.65 2.72
C PRO A 184 -7.63 11.10 3.17
N GLU A 185 -8.70 11.74 2.68
CA GLU A 185 -9.03 13.12 3.02
C GLU A 185 -9.34 13.31 4.52
N LYS A 186 -9.67 12.23 5.23
CA LYS A 186 -9.87 12.27 6.70
C LYS A 186 -8.57 12.26 7.49
N TYR A 187 -7.44 12.06 6.84
CA TYR A 187 -6.11 11.97 7.45
C TYR A 187 -5.16 13.06 6.98
N LEU A 188 -5.35 13.52 5.75
CA LEU A 188 -4.53 14.56 5.14
C LEU A 188 -4.96 15.95 5.64
N PRO A 189 -4.00 16.90 5.77
CA PRO A 189 -4.31 18.28 6.13
C PRO A 189 -5.00 19.03 4.99
#